data_458224dfe223084d693b78ce98d93bf6
#
_entry.id   458224dfe223084d693b78ce98d93bf6
#
_cell.length_a   1.000
_cell.length_b   1.000
_cell.length_c   1.000
_cell.angle_alpha   90.00
_cell.angle_beta   90.00
_cell.angle_gamma   90.00
#
_symmetry.space_group_name_H-M   'P 1'
#
loop_
_entity.id
_entity.type
_entity.pdbx_description
1 polymer ?
#
loop_
_entity_poly.entity_id
_entity_poly.type
_entity_poly.pdbx_seq_one_letter_code
_entity_poly.pdbx_strand_id
1 'polypeptide(L)'
;MYSLRRLPPLFINAHKLNAAYSLSVPTTRRSMATMKALVYAAKGKPTLEERPKPTILKPTDAIVKMVKTTICGTDLHIFKGDVATCDTGRILGHEGVAVVEQVGNSVSHFKPGDKVIVSCITSCMTCSNCRQGMPSHCTDGGWALGNTIDGTQAEYTRIPHADGSLHRVAETASDDAQLMLSDTVPTGYECGVLQGKVKLGSTVAIVGSGPVGLGALITSQLYSPLQIIMIDLNEKRLSLARALGATHTVVSGPNVVEQVMQITSGRGVDTVIEAVGIPATFELCQKLVAVGGTVANLGVHGAKVDLHLEELWDKNITLTTRLVDARSTPMLIKLVESGKIQPEKFATHNFAFGDIEKAYSVFGAAEAHDCLKVVVNF
;
A
#
# COMPACT_ATOMS: atom_id res chain seq x y z
N MET A 1 37.96 -65.85 -9.95
CA MET A 1 38.59 -66.67 -8.90
C MET A 1 39.61 -65.81 -8.16
N TYR A 2 39.26 -65.24 -7.01
CA TYR A 2 40.21 -64.92 -5.93
C TYR A 2 39.45 -64.93 -4.61
N SER A 3 40.01 -65.65 -3.66
CA SER A 3 39.51 -66.17 -2.41
C SER A 3 39.32 -65.07 -1.33
N LEU A 4 38.16 -65.09 -0.69
CA LEU A 4 37.88 -64.38 0.56
C LEU A 4 38.50 -65.13 1.74
N ARG A 5 39.44 -64.51 2.45
CA ARG A 5 39.89 -64.99 3.78
C ARG A 5 39.13 -64.23 4.86
N ARG A 6 38.39 -64.99 5.67
CA ARG A 6 37.74 -64.52 6.92
C ARG A 6 38.76 -64.42 8.04
N LEU A 7 38.75 -63.32 8.78
CA LEU A 7 39.42 -63.18 10.09
C LEU A 7 38.43 -63.44 11.23
N PRO A 8 38.85 -63.98 12.35
CA PRO A 8 37.96 -64.36 13.46
C PRO A 8 37.59 -63.16 14.36
N PRO A 9 36.50 -63.27 15.21
CA PRO A 9 36.05 -62.20 16.05
C PRO A 9 36.86 -62.13 17.37
N LEU A 10 37.28 -60.91 17.70
CA LEU A 10 37.86 -60.61 19.03
C LEU A 10 36.71 -60.30 20.03
N PHE A 11 36.58 -61.17 21.03
CA PHE A 11 35.76 -60.91 22.21
C PHE A 11 36.50 -59.94 23.11
N ILE A 12 35.94 -58.73 23.34
CA ILE A 12 36.37 -57.82 24.41
C ILE A 12 35.28 -57.78 25.46
N ASN A 13 35.66 -58.18 26.67
CA ASN A 13 34.85 -58.24 27.86
C ASN A 13 34.45 -56.86 28.33
N ALA A 14 33.14 -56.60 28.43
CA ALA A 14 32.58 -55.39 29.04
C ALA A 14 32.38 -55.58 30.53
N HIS A 15 33.20 -54.96 31.34
CA HIS A 15 32.87 -54.77 32.76
C HIS A 15 33.18 -53.35 33.20
N LYS A 16 32.02 -52.66 33.55
CA LYS A 16 31.86 -51.62 34.54
C LYS A 16 32.71 -50.32 34.43
N LEU A 17 32.00 -49.25 34.07
CA LEU A 17 32.10 -47.97 34.76
C LEU A 17 30.85 -47.13 34.43
N ASN A 18 29.81 -47.30 35.27
CA ASN A 18 28.71 -46.32 35.33
C ASN A 18 29.19 -45.14 36.19
N ALA A 19 29.56 -44.04 35.55
CA ALA A 19 29.62 -42.72 36.16
C ALA A 19 28.67 -41.81 35.37
N ALA A 20 27.44 -41.69 35.85
CA ALA A 20 26.46 -40.75 35.31
C ALA A 20 26.91 -39.32 35.66
N TYR A 21 27.63 -38.67 34.75
CA TYR A 21 27.75 -37.20 34.76
C TYR A 21 26.49 -36.63 34.08
N SER A 22 25.52 -36.29 34.92
CA SER A 22 24.40 -35.43 34.51
C SER A 22 24.95 -34.01 34.26
N LEU A 23 25.36 -33.74 33.02
CA LEU A 23 25.54 -32.36 32.58
C LEU A 23 24.17 -31.74 32.41
N SER A 24 23.67 -31.08 33.44
CA SER A 24 22.57 -30.12 33.30
C SER A 24 23.05 -28.94 32.47
N VAL A 25 22.79 -28.99 31.15
CA VAL A 25 22.90 -27.83 30.30
C VAL A 25 21.81 -26.86 30.76
N PRO A 26 22.15 -25.67 31.28
CA PRO A 26 21.13 -24.67 31.57
C PRO A 26 20.53 -24.21 30.24
N THR A 27 19.35 -24.74 29.91
CA THR A 27 18.51 -24.14 28.85
C THR A 27 18.00 -22.81 29.39
N THR A 28 18.83 -21.78 29.29
CA THR A 28 18.34 -20.41 29.32
C THR A 28 17.43 -20.25 28.12
N ARG A 29 16.12 -20.46 28.33
CA ARG A 29 15.10 -19.94 27.43
C ARG A 29 15.30 -18.41 27.38
N ARG A 30 16.04 -17.92 26.42
CA ARG A 30 15.99 -16.51 26.06
C ARG A 30 14.52 -16.21 25.79
N SER A 31 13.85 -15.43 26.64
CA SER A 31 12.51 -14.95 26.35
C SER A 31 12.62 -14.20 25.01
N MET A 32 11.88 -14.66 24.01
CA MET A 32 11.82 -13.91 22.74
C MET A 32 11.22 -12.55 23.08
N ALA A 33 11.86 -11.49 22.60
CA ALA A 33 11.33 -10.13 22.75
C ALA A 33 9.94 -10.07 22.09
N THR A 34 8.97 -9.49 22.77
CA THR A 34 7.61 -9.27 22.26
C THR A 34 7.42 -7.84 21.79
N MET A 35 6.37 -7.60 21.06
CA MET A 35 5.94 -6.29 20.55
C MET A 35 4.42 -6.23 20.50
N LYS A 36 3.85 -5.05 20.56
CA LYS A 36 2.43 -4.83 20.28
C LYS A 36 2.17 -4.82 18.77
N ALA A 37 1.07 -5.43 18.34
CA ALA A 37 0.67 -5.51 16.94
C ALA A 37 -0.85 -5.57 16.80
N LEU A 38 -1.39 -4.95 15.75
CA LEU A 38 -2.80 -5.10 15.38
C LEU A 38 -2.98 -6.31 14.49
N VAL A 39 -3.76 -7.25 14.95
CA VAL A 39 -3.96 -8.57 14.33
C VAL A 39 -5.37 -8.69 13.75
N TYR A 40 -5.48 -9.20 12.55
CA TYR A 40 -6.75 -9.68 11.97
C TYR A 40 -7.16 -10.99 12.66
N ALA A 41 -7.81 -10.88 13.83
CA ALA A 41 -8.15 -12.04 14.64
C ALA A 41 -9.35 -12.83 14.05
N ALA A 42 -10.30 -12.13 13.44
CA ALA A 42 -11.46 -12.70 12.73
C ALA A 42 -12.12 -11.62 11.86
N LYS A 43 -13.04 -12.02 11.00
CA LYS A 43 -13.84 -11.10 10.18
C LYS A 43 -14.49 -10.02 11.07
N GLY A 44 -14.25 -8.76 10.74
CA GLY A 44 -14.77 -7.59 11.47
C GLY A 44 -14.12 -7.34 12.85
N LYS A 45 -13.07 -8.09 13.23
CA LYS A 45 -12.47 -8.01 14.56
C LYS A 45 -10.96 -7.81 14.50
N PRO A 46 -10.45 -6.58 14.37
CA PRO A 46 -9.06 -6.27 14.68
C PRO A 46 -8.84 -6.37 16.19
N THR A 47 -7.68 -6.83 16.61
CA THR A 47 -7.32 -6.93 18.02
C THR A 47 -5.86 -6.53 18.22
N LEU A 48 -5.62 -5.64 19.18
CA LEU A 48 -4.26 -5.29 19.59
C LEU A 48 -3.71 -6.40 20.52
N GLU A 49 -2.64 -7.06 20.11
CA GLU A 49 -2.06 -8.21 20.79
C GLU A 49 -0.56 -8.08 21.00
N GLU A 50 -0.02 -8.82 21.97
CA GLU A 50 1.41 -9.09 22.10
C GLU A 50 1.82 -10.20 21.13
N ARG A 51 2.82 -9.92 20.29
CA ARG A 51 3.35 -10.85 19.28
C ARG A 51 4.86 -10.95 19.40
N PRO A 52 5.49 -12.05 18.96
CA PRO A 52 6.93 -12.12 18.88
C PRO A 52 7.50 -11.03 17.98
N LYS A 53 8.56 -10.34 18.41
CA LYS A 53 9.29 -9.41 17.57
C LYS A 53 9.88 -10.16 16.36
N PRO A 54 9.75 -9.64 15.12
CA PRO A 54 10.28 -10.31 13.92
C PRO A 54 11.81 -10.39 13.93
N THR A 55 12.34 -11.36 13.20
CA THR A 55 13.77 -11.58 12.99
C THR A 55 14.10 -11.59 11.51
N ILE A 56 15.38 -11.38 11.15
CA ILE A 56 15.89 -11.55 9.79
C ILE A 56 15.70 -13.02 9.38
N LEU A 57 14.99 -13.26 8.29
CA LEU A 57 14.78 -14.60 7.71
C LEU A 57 15.64 -14.84 6.47
N LYS A 58 15.85 -13.80 5.66
CA LYS A 58 16.69 -13.84 4.46
C LYS A 58 17.79 -12.78 4.54
N PRO A 59 18.94 -13.00 3.90
CA PRO A 59 20.04 -12.01 3.89
C PRO A 59 19.65 -10.64 3.34
N THR A 60 18.58 -10.55 2.57
CA THR A 60 18.07 -9.31 1.95
C THR A 60 17.01 -8.60 2.80
N ASP A 61 16.63 -9.14 3.95
CA ASP A 61 15.61 -8.56 4.81
C ASP A 61 16.15 -7.40 5.66
N ALA A 62 15.27 -6.50 6.07
CA ALA A 62 15.48 -5.58 7.18
C ALA A 62 14.42 -5.77 8.26
N ILE A 63 14.76 -5.47 9.52
CA ILE A 63 13.81 -5.21 10.60
C ILE A 63 13.77 -3.71 10.79
N VAL A 64 12.58 -3.14 10.75
CA VAL A 64 12.34 -1.73 10.99
C VAL A 64 11.51 -1.52 12.25
N LYS A 65 11.82 -0.48 13.02
CA LYS A 65 11.02 0.03 14.13
C LYS A 65 10.09 1.09 13.56
N MET A 66 8.78 0.88 13.69
CA MET A 66 7.79 1.81 13.14
C MET A 66 7.80 3.14 13.91
N VAL A 67 7.63 4.24 13.17
CA VAL A 67 7.45 5.60 13.69
C VAL A 67 6.02 6.04 13.45
N LYS A 68 5.52 5.78 12.24
CA LYS A 68 4.14 6.06 11.84
C LYS A 68 3.63 4.95 10.93
N THR A 69 2.34 4.67 11.05
CA THR A 69 1.57 3.87 10.09
C THR A 69 0.23 4.54 9.82
N THR A 70 -0.56 3.97 8.94
CA THR A 70 -1.90 4.49 8.60
C THR A 70 -2.86 3.35 8.35
N ILE A 71 -4.12 3.68 8.12
CA ILE A 71 -5.19 2.76 7.73
C ILE A 71 -5.56 3.04 6.27
N CYS A 72 -5.62 2.00 5.46
CA CYS A 72 -6.04 2.02 4.06
C CYS A 72 -7.47 1.47 3.91
N GLY A 73 -8.14 1.85 2.83
CA GLY A 73 -9.40 1.21 2.43
C GLY A 73 -9.25 -0.30 2.24
N THR A 74 -8.09 -0.75 1.81
CA THR A 74 -7.73 -2.17 1.67
C THR A 74 -7.79 -2.92 2.99
N ASP A 75 -7.38 -2.31 4.10
CA ASP A 75 -7.50 -2.93 5.43
C ASP A 75 -8.97 -3.17 5.82
N LEU A 76 -9.88 -2.27 5.42
CA LEU A 76 -11.32 -2.46 5.61
C LEU A 76 -11.89 -3.59 4.74
N HIS A 77 -11.37 -3.80 3.52
CA HIS A 77 -11.71 -4.94 2.69
C HIS A 77 -11.24 -6.26 3.32
N ILE A 78 -10.04 -6.30 3.91
CA ILE A 78 -9.57 -7.45 4.67
C ILE A 78 -10.52 -7.75 5.82
N PHE A 79 -10.94 -6.74 6.59
CA PHE A 79 -11.90 -6.94 7.69
C PHE A 79 -13.26 -7.46 7.23
N LYS A 80 -13.73 -7.06 6.06
CA LYS A 80 -14.97 -7.60 5.47
C LYS A 80 -14.82 -9.04 4.98
N GLY A 81 -13.57 -9.54 4.87
CA GLY A 81 -13.26 -10.86 4.32
C GLY A 81 -13.26 -10.88 2.79
N ASP A 82 -13.09 -9.74 2.15
CA ASP A 82 -13.07 -9.60 0.68
C ASP A 82 -11.70 -9.99 0.07
N VAL A 83 -10.66 -10.12 0.90
CA VAL A 83 -9.29 -10.46 0.48
C VAL A 83 -8.94 -11.87 0.91
N ALA A 84 -9.18 -12.83 0.01
CA ALA A 84 -9.01 -14.26 0.30
C ALA A 84 -7.56 -14.70 0.59
N THR A 85 -6.57 -13.87 0.27
CA THR A 85 -5.15 -14.17 0.50
C THR A 85 -4.66 -13.76 1.90
N CYS A 86 -5.46 -13.02 2.66
CA CYS A 86 -5.11 -12.59 4.01
C CYS A 86 -5.72 -13.55 5.04
N ASP A 87 -4.87 -14.36 5.65
CA ASP A 87 -5.27 -15.31 6.69
C ASP A 87 -5.54 -14.63 8.03
N THR A 88 -6.42 -15.21 8.85
CA THR A 88 -6.57 -14.83 10.27
C THR A 88 -5.26 -15.02 11.03
N GLY A 89 -4.99 -14.14 12.00
CA GLY A 89 -3.72 -14.08 12.71
C GLY A 89 -2.67 -13.18 12.05
N ARG A 90 -2.96 -12.58 10.89
CA ARG A 90 -2.09 -11.65 10.19
C ARG A 90 -2.02 -10.30 10.90
N ILE A 91 -0.81 -9.74 11.07
CA ILE A 91 -0.62 -8.34 11.42
C ILE A 91 -0.88 -7.50 10.17
N LEU A 92 -1.78 -6.51 10.27
CA LEU A 92 -2.21 -5.69 9.16
C LEU A 92 -1.25 -4.53 8.82
N GLY A 93 -1.60 -3.78 7.77
CA GLY A 93 -0.90 -2.57 7.34
C GLY A 93 0.20 -2.83 6.32
N HIS A 94 0.31 -1.91 5.37
CA HIS A 94 1.30 -1.95 4.29
C HIS A 94 1.93 -0.57 4.02
N GLU A 95 1.61 0.43 4.84
CA GLU A 95 2.11 1.80 4.72
C GLU A 95 2.88 2.18 5.99
N GLY A 96 4.01 2.89 5.85
CA GLY A 96 4.73 3.31 7.05
C GLY A 96 5.95 4.20 6.84
N VAL A 97 6.29 4.90 7.91
CA VAL A 97 7.59 5.55 8.14
C VAL A 97 8.24 4.86 9.33
N ALA A 98 9.49 4.49 9.20
CA ALA A 98 10.18 3.67 10.17
C ALA A 98 11.67 4.02 10.30
N VAL A 99 12.33 3.47 11.31
CA VAL A 99 13.79 3.50 11.47
C VAL A 99 14.31 2.07 11.32
N VAL A 100 15.32 1.87 10.50
CA VAL A 100 15.98 0.59 10.33
C VAL A 100 16.65 0.20 11.66
N GLU A 101 16.30 -0.97 12.20
CA GLU A 101 16.92 -1.50 13.43
C GLU A 101 18.00 -2.53 13.12
N GLN A 102 17.74 -3.41 12.15
CA GLN A 102 18.64 -4.46 11.75
C GLN A 102 18.53 -4.72 10.26
N VAL A 103 19.63 -5.10 9.61
CA VAL A 103 19.66 -5.52 8.21
C VAL A 103 20.33 -6.88 8.06
N GLY A 104 19.90 -7.65 7.06
CA GLY A 104 20.59 -8.85 6.62
C GLY A 104 21.91 -8.51 5.90
N ASN A 105 22.80 -9.47 5.81
CA ASN A 105 24.16 -9.26 5.30
C ASN A 105 24.27 -9.00 3.78
N SER A 106 23.16 -9.10 3.04
CA SER A 106 23.07 -8.75 1.61
C SER A 106 22.34 -7.44 1.35
N VAL A 107 21.91 -6.72 2.39
CA VAL A 107 21.37 -5.35 2.25
C VAL A 107 22.54 -4.39 2.09
N SER A 108 22.49 -3.56 1.04
CA SER A 108 23.61 -2.68 0.64
C SER A 108 23.28 -1.20 0.75
N HIS A 109 22.01 -0.80 0.65
CA HIS A 109 21.60 0.59 0.61
C HIS A 109 21.18 1.17 1.97
N PHE A 110 20.95 0.31 2.97
CA PHE A 110 20.45 0.72 4.28
C PHE A 110 21.30 0.16 5.41
N LYS A 111 21.30 0.87 6.54
CA LYS A 111 21.97 0.47 7.79
C LYS A 111 21.10 0.81 9.00
N PRO A 112 21.33 0.21 10.17
CA PRO A 112 20.68 0.60 11.41
C PRO A 112 20.79 2.09 11.68
N GLY A 113 19.65 2.71 12.05
CA GLY A 113 19.51 4.15 12.29
C GLY A 113 18.99 4.94 11.08
N ASP A 114 19.00 4.39 9.87
CA ASP A 114 18.43 5.06 8.70
C ASP A 114 16.91 5.20 8.85
N LYS A 115 16.37 6.40 8.66
CA LYS A 115 14.92 6.64 8.61
C LYS A 115 14.43 6.40 7.18
N VAL A 116 13.31 5.67 7.05
CA VAL A 116 12.83 5.16 5.76
C VAL A 116 11.32 5.22 5.62
N ILE A 117 10.85 5.34 4.38
CA ILE A 117 9.49 5.04 3.97
C ILE A 117 9.43 3.54 3.66
N VAL A 118 8.45 2.84 4.20
CA VAL A 118 8.14 1.46 3.85
C VAL A 118 7.21 1.49 2.65
N SER A 119 7.64 0.92 1.53
CA SER A 119 6.80 0.79 0.33
C SER A 119 5.68 -0.23 0.57
N CYS A 120 4.47 0.07 0.08
CA CYS A 120 3.36 -0.89 0.05
C CYS A 120 3.66 -2.13 -0.80
N ILE A 121 4.65 -2.03 -1.69
CA ILE A 121 5.11 -3.11 -2.57
C ILE A 121 6.52 -3.54 -2.18
N THR A 122 6.70 -4.81 -1.88
CA THR A 122 8.02 -5.42 -1.67
C THR A 122 8.55 -5.99 -2.99
N SER A 123 9.84 -5.81 -3.29
CA SER A 123 10.37 -6.12 -4.62
C SER A 123 11.77 -6.72 -4.60
N CYS A 124 11.94 -7.89 -5.20
CA CYS A 124 13.25 -8.51 -5.36
C CYS A 124 14.12 -7.84 -6.45
N MET A 125 13.58 -6.96 -7.26
CA MET A 125 14.23 -6.23 -8.37
C MET A 125 14.80 -7.12 -9.49
N THR A 126 14.78 -8.44 -9.37
CA THR A 126 15.49 -9.37 -10.26
C THR A 126 14.60 -10.32 -11.05
N CYS A 127 13.37 -10.64 -10.59
CA CYS A 127 12.46 -11.52 -11.31
C CYS A 127 11.95 -10.88 -12.61
N SER A 128 11.33 -11.68 -13.48
CA SER A 128 10.85 -11.21 -14.78
C SER A 128 9.85 -10.05 -14.65
N ASN A 129 8.93 -10.11 -13.69
CA ASN A 129 7.94 -9.06 -13.46
C ASN A 129 8.62 -7.75 -13.01
N CYS A 130 9.54 -7.81 -12.04
CA CYS A 130 10.30 -6.64 -11.61
C CYS A 130 11.08 -6.00 -12.77
N ARG A 131 11.77 -6.83 -13.59
CA ARG A 131 12.52 -6.34 -14.75
C ARG A 131 11.65 -5.72 -15.83
N GLN A 132 10.39 -6.14 -15.96
CA GLN A 132 9.41 -5.55 -16.86
C GLN A 132 8.73 -4.30 -16.27
N GLY A 133 9.13 -3.88 -15.06
CA GLY A 133 8.57 -2.70 -14.40
C GLY A 133 7.24 -2.95 -13.68
N MET A 134 6.97 -4.19 -13.29
CA MET A 134 5.78 -4.61 -12.54
C MET A 134 6.15 -5.24 -11.19
N PRO A 135 6.85 -4.53 -10.28
CA PRO A 135 7.21 -5.06 -8.97
C PRO A 135 6.01 -5.41 -8.08
N SER A 136 4.84 -4.83 -8.30
CA SER A 136 3.59 -5.25 -7.67
C SER A 136 3.27 -6.73 -7.87
N HIS A 137 3.77 -7.34 -8.95
CA HIS A 137 3.66 -8.76 -9.27
C HIS A 137 4.99 -9.51 -9.05
N CYS A 138 5.85 -9.01 -8.15
CA CYS A 138 7.09 -9.70 -7.81
C CYS A 138 6.82 -11.13 -7.34
N THR A 139 7.56 -12.11 -7.88
CA THR A 139 7.35 -13.54 -7.55
C THR A 139 7.77 -13.91 -6.12
N ASP A 140 8.53 -13.04 -5.44
CA ASP A 140 8.97 -13.21 -4.03
C ASP A 140 8.68 -11.92 -3.23
N GLY A 141 7.53 -11.28 -3.51
CA GLY A 141 7.13 -10.01 -2.89
C GLY A 141 5.79 -9.53 -3.44
N GLY A 142 5.76 -8.32 -3.98
CA GLY A 142 4.54 -7.64 -4.41
C GLY A 142 3.80 -7.00 -3.24
N TRP A 143 2.47 -6.94 -3.28
CA TRP A 143 1.67 -6.55 -2.13
C TRP A 143 1.63 -7.69 -1.10
N ALA A 144 2.70 -7.81 -0.31
CA ALA A 144 2.87 -8.87 0.68
C ALA A 144 2.58 -8.41 2.10
N LEU A 145 3.04 -7.20 2.49
CA LEU A 145 2.86 -6.64 3.84
C LEU A 145 1.38 -6.48 4.17
N GLY A 146 0.97 -6.96 5.35
CA GLY A 146 -0.42 -6.92 5.82
C GLY A 146 -1.37 -7.82 5.04
N ASN A 147 -0.87 -8.61 4.09
CA ASN A 147 -1.63 -9.56 3.28
C ASN A 147 -1.10 -10.99 3.50
N THR A 148 -0.03 -11.38 2.82
CA THR A 148 0.54 -12.72 2.90
C THR A 148 1.64 -12.86 3.98
N ILE A 149 2.22 -11.74 4.42
CA ILE A 149 3.14 -11.64 5.55
C ILE A 149 2.70 -10.53 6.49
N ASP A 150 3.23 -10.53 7.72
CA ASP A 150 2.93 -9.51 8.73
C ASP A 150 3.32 -8.11 8.26
N GLY A 151 2.46 -7.14 8.56
CA GLY A 151 2.50 -5.78 8.04
C GLY A 151 3.03 -4.73 9.03
N THR A 152 2.69 -3.47 8.75
CA THR A 152 3.25 -2.27 9.39
C THR A 152 2.47 -1.79 10.62
N GLN A 153 1.33 -2.38 10.94
CA GLN A 153 0.55 -2.01 12.13
C GLN A 153 1.07 -2.80 13.35
N ALA A 154 2.37 -2.69 13.62
CA ALA A 154 3.10 -3.28 14.75
C ALA A 154 4.30 -2.41 15.09
N GLU A 155 4.85 -2.53 16.32
CA GLU A 155 6.03 -1.76 16.73
C GLU A 155 7.27 -2.07 15.87
N TYR A 156 7.35 -3.29 15.33
CA TYR A 156 8.44 -3.73 14.44
C TYR A 156 7.89 -4.53 13.28
N THR A 157 8.49 -4.36 12.11
CA THR A 157 8.10 -5.07 10.89
C THR A 157 9.33 -5.61 10.18
N ARG A 158 9.24 -6.85 9.67
CA ARG A 158 10.24 -7.41 8.76
C ARG A 158 9.91 -7.01 7.33
N ILE A 159 10.86 -6.39 6.68
CA ILE A 159 10.74 -5.94 5.29
C ILE A 159 11.58 -6.84 4.40
N PRO A 160 10.97 -7.68 3.56
CA PRO A 160 11.68 -8.46 2.55
C PRO A 160 12.33 -7.56 1.50
N HIS A 161 13.48 -7.99 0.96
CA HIS A 161 14.17 -7.28 -0.12
C HIS A 161 14.33 -5.78 0.17
N ALA A 162 14.94 -5.46 1.31
CA ALA A 162 15.02 -4.10 1.85
C ALA A 162 15.46 -3.05 0.82
N ASP A 163 16.48 -3.37 -0.02
CA ASP A 163 16.99 -2.45 -1.04
C ASP A 163 15.97 -2.11 -2.14
N GLY A 164 14.98 -2.97 -2.36
CA GLY A 164 13.89 -2.77 -3.34
C GLY A 164 12.54 -2.37 -2.71
N SER A 165 12.46 -2.31 -1.37
CA SER A 165 11.19 -2.17 -0.64
C SER A 165 11.17 -0.99 0.34
N LEU A 166 12.31 -0.32 0.52
CA LEU A 166 12.49 0.84 1.38
C LEU A 166 12.97 2.04 0.56
N HIS A 167 12.60 3.24 0.99
CA HIS A 167 13.11 4.49 0.43
C HIS A 167 13.61 5.40 1.55
N ARG A 168 14.72 6.11 1.32
CA ARG A 168 15.19 7.13 2.27
C ARG A 168 14.21 8.27 2.33
N VAL A 169 13.94 8.75 3.54
CA VAL A 169 13.10 9.93 3.75
C VAL A 169 13.79 11.20 3.25
N ALA A 170 13.02 12.22 2.86
CA ALA A 170 13.50 13.58 2.68
C ALA A 170 13.70 14.23 4.06
N GLU A 171 14.86 14.83 4.33
CA GLU A 171 15.16 15.42 5.64
C GLU A 171 14.28 16.63 5.98
N THR A 172 13.81 17.35 4.95
CA THR A 172 13.03 18.60 5.10
C THR A 172 11.52 18.39 5.12
N ALA A 173 11.04 17.18 4.81
CA ALA A 173 9.62 16.87 4.74
C ALA A 173 9.10 16.28 6.06
N SER A 174 7.84 16.56 6.39
CA SER A 174 7.17 15.96 7.55
C SER A 174 6.98 14.43 7.37
N ASP A 175 6.95 13.71 8.48
CA ASP A 175 6.67 12.27 8.45
C ASP A 175 5.28 11.97 7.88
N ASP A 176 4.29 12.86 8.07
CA ASP A 176 2.96 12.70 7.51
C ASP A 176 2.97 12.79 5.98
N ALA A 177 3.75 13.74 5.42
CA ALA A 177 3.93 13.82 3.97
C ALA A 177 4.58 12.55 3.42
N GLN A 178 5.60 12.04 4.11
CA GLN A 178 6.34 10.86 3.71
C GLN A 178 5.52 9.57 3.85
N LEU A 179 4.66 9.50 4.87
CA LEU A 179 3.71 8.41 5.05
C LEU A 179 2.76 8.27 3.85
N MET A 180 2.30 9.39 3.28
CA MET A 180 1.44 9.37 2.09
C MET A 180 2.17 8.88 0.83
N LEU A 181 3.51 8.88 0.84
CA LEU A 181 4.34 8.36 -0.27
C LEU A 181 4.59 6.85 -0.19
N SER A 182 4.15 6.19 0.88
CA SER A 182 4.26 4.73 1.00
C SER A 182 3.29 3.99 0.07
N ASP A 183 2.11 4.58 -0.21
CA ASP A 183 1.08 4.00 -1.08
C ASP A 183 0.21 5.06 -1.77
N THR A 184 -0.48 5.91 -0.99
CA THR A 184 -1.59 6.76 -1.43
C THR A 184 -1.25 7.62 -2.66
N VAL A 185 -0.14 8.35 -2.62
CA VAL A 185 0.27 9.25 -3.72
C VAL A 185 0.84 8.47 -4.90
N PRO A 186 1.74 7.47 -4.72
CA PRO A 186 2.16 6.59 -5.81
C PRO A 186 0.99 5.93 -6.54
N THR A 187 -0.01 5.44 -5.81
CA THR A 187 -1.20 4.82 -6.38
C THR A 187 -2.00 5.81 -7.23
N GLY A 188 -2.30 7.00 -6.71
CA GLY A 188 -2.97 8.06 -7.47
C GLY A 188 -2.20 8.46 -8.74
N TYR A 189 -0.88 8.59 -8.63
CA TYR A 189 -0.01 8.95 -9.73
C TYR A 189 0.13 7.83 -10.78
N GLU A 190 0.59 6.65 -10.35
CA GLU A 190 0.91 5.56 -11.30
C GLU A 190 -0.33 4.97 -11.94
N CYS A 191 -1.36 4.66 -11.13
CA CYS A 191 -2.56 4.01 -11.63
C CYS A 191 -3.55 5.00 -12.24
N GLY A 192 -3.62 6.24 -11.72
CA GLY A 192 -4.51 7.28 -12.23
C GLY A 192 -3.89 8.11 -13.34
N VAL A 193 -2.88 8.88 -13.00
CA VAL A 193 -2.34 9.92 -13.90
C VAL A 193 -1.58 9.32 -15.07
N LEU A 194 -0.64 8.41 -14.81
CA LEU A 194 0.16 7.79 -15.87
C LEU A 194 -0.68 6.86 -16.75
N GLN A 195 -1.47 5.95 -16.13
CA GLN A 195 -2.33 5.04 -16.89
C GLN A 195 -3.50 5.77 -17.55
N GLY A 196 -3.99 6.86 -16.94
CA GLY A 196 -4.97 7.76 -17.52
C GLY A 196 -4.44 8.59 -18.68
N LYS A 197 -3.13 8.54 -18.95
CA LYS A 197 -2.45 9.30 -20.01
C LYS A 197 -2.69 10.80 -19.91
N VAL A 198 -2.72 11.33 -18.67
CA VAL A 198 -2.85 12.77 -18.43
C VAL A 198 -1.67 13.50 -19.07
N LYS A 199 -1.96 14.54 -19.82
CA LYS A 199 -0.97 15.32 -20.59
C LYS A 199 -1.31 16.80 -20.57
N LEU A 200 -0.41 17.61 -21.07
CA LEU A 200 -0.61 19.06 -21.22
C LEU A 200 -1.95 19.36 -21.94
N GLY A 201 -2.76 20.20 -21.31
CA GLY A 201 -4.05 20.62 -21.84
C GLY A 201 -5.19 19.61 -21.74
N SER A 202 -4.99 18.44 -21.10
CA SER A 202 -6.07 17.47 -20.88
C SER A 202 -7.18 18.03 -19.99
N THR A 203 -8.41 17.60 -20.26
CA THR A 203 -9.51 17.68 -19.30
C THR A 203 -9.60 16.36 -18.53
N VAL A 204 -9.51 16.42 -17.22
CA VAL A 204 -9.45 15.24 -16.33
C VAL A 204 -10.65 15.26 -15.39
N ALA A 205 -11.39 14.17 -15.30
CA ALA A 205 -12.36 13.95 -14.23
C ALA A 205 -11.82 12.89 -13.25
N ILE A 206 -11.98 13.12 -11.97
CA ILE A 206 -11.61 12.16 -10.91
C ILE A 206 -12.87 11.87 -10.08
N VAL A 207 -13.34 10.64 -10.15
CA VAL A 207 -14.51 10.15 -9.42
C VAL A 207 -14.06 9.53 -8.11
N GLY A 208 -14.37 10.21 -7.01
CA GLY A 208 -13.91 9.92 -5.66
C GLY A 208 -12.82 10.89 -5.19
N SER A 209 -13.14 11.69 -4.16
CA SER A 209 -12.22 12.60 -3.47
C SER A 209 -11.67 11.99 -2.16
N GLY A 210 -11.51 10.66 -2.14
CA GLY A 210 -10.77 9.95 -1.10
C GLY A 210 -9.26 10.19 -1.22
N PRO A 211 -8.43 9.61 -0.32
CA PRO A 211 -6.98 9.85 -0.32
C PRO A 211 -6.31 9.57 -1.67
N VAL A 212 -6.65 8.45 -2.33
CA VAL A 212 -6.08 8.08 -3.64
C VAL A 212 -6.52 9.03 -4.75
N GLY A 213 -7.81 9.44 -4.78
CA GLY A 213 -8.31 10.43 -5.73
C GLY A 213 -7.66 11.80 -5.56
N LEU A 214 -7.42 12.23 -4.32
CA LEU A 214 -6.66 13.45 -4.04
C LEU A 214 -5.16 13.29 -4.41
N GLY A 215 -4.59 12.11 -4.25
CA GLY A 215 -3.26 11.77 -4.77
C GLY A 215 -3.19 11.94 -6.29
N ALA A 216 -4.21 11.46 -7.01
CA ALA A 216 -4.34 11.67 -8.46
C ALA A 216 -4.53 13.16 -8.81
N LEU A 217 -5.31 13.92 -8.03
CA LEU A 217 -5.50 15.36 -8.20
C LEU A 217 -4.17 16.11 -8.15
N ILE A 218 -3.42 15.98 -7.05
CA ILE A 218 -2.18 16.76 -6.86
C ILE A 218 -1.10 16.37 -7.85
N THR A 219 -1.07 15.12 -8.28
CA THR A 219 -0.09 14.64 -9.27
C THR A 219 -0.52 14.90 -10.72
N SER A 220 -1.81 15.02 -11.03
CA SER A 220 -2.30 15.47 -12.34
C SER A 220 -1.80 16.87 -12.69
N GLN A 221 -1.70 17.76 -11.71
CA GLN A 221 -1.24 19.13 -11.90
C GLN A 221 0.19 19.23 -12.45
N LEU A 222 1.02 18.22 -12.24
CA LEU A 222 2.38 18.13 -12.78
C LEU A 222 2.40 18.11 -14.32
N TYR A 223 1.27 17.79 -14.96
CA TYR A 223 1.09 17.71 -16.41
C TYR A 223 0.36 18.92 -16.98
N SER A 224 0.08 19.93 -16.16
CA SER A 224 -0.63 21.15 -16.58
C SER A 224 -1.91 20.87 -17.40
N PRO A 225 -2.86 20.09 -16.86
CA PRO A 225 -4.15 19.88 -17.52
C PRO A 225 -4.92 21.19 -17.61
N LEU A 226 -5.80 21.32 -18.61
CA LEU A 226 -6.67 22.49 -18.76
C LEU A 226 -7.69 22.56 -17.63
N GLN A 227 -8.26 21.41 -17.29
CA GLN A 227 -9.28 21.29 -16.25
C GLN A 227 -9.07 20.00 -15.44
N ILE A 228 -9.31 20.08 -14.13
CA ILE A 228 -9.44 18.93 -13.25
C ILE A 228 -10.79 19.05 -12.53
N ILE A 229 -11.69 18.11 -12.80
CA ILE A 229 -13.05 18.04 -12.28
C ILE A 229 -13.09 16.94 -11.22
N MET A 230 -13.25 17.33 -9.95
CA MET A 230 -13.42 16.37 -8.84
C MET A 230 -14.89 16.06 -8.61
N ILE A 231 -15.24 14.79 -8.48
CA ILE A 231 -16.61 14.31 -8.29
C ILE A 231 -16.68 13.46 -7.02
N ASP A 232 -17.52 13.82 -6.07
CA ASP A 232 -17.71 13.06 -4.82
C ASP A 232 -19.12 13.33 -4.26
N LEU A 233 -19.60 12.49 -3.35
CA LEU A 233 -20.83 12.72 -2.57
C LEU A 233 -20.59 13.72 -1.44
N ASN A 234 -19.37 13.83 -0.93
CA ASN A 234 -19.01 14.59 0.25
C ASN A 234 -18.48 16.00 -0.10
N GLU A 235 -19.28 17.03 0.19
CA GLU A 235 -18.92 18.43 -0.10
C GLU A 235 -17.66 18.91 0.65
N LYS A 236 -17.38 18.38 1.86
CA LYS A 236 -16.16 18.74 2.60
C LYS A 236 -14.91 18.21 1.90
N ARG A 237 -14.96 16.99 1.36
CA ARG A 237 -13.88 16.43 0.52
C ARG A 237 -13.69 17.23 -0.77
N LEU A 238 -14.79 17.66 -1.39
CA LEU A 238 -14.75 18.54 -2.57
C LEU A 238 -14.16 19.92 -2.22
N SER A 239 -14.46 20.47 -1.05
CA SER A 239 -13.85 21.72 -0.57
C SER A 239 -12.33 21.59 -0.39
N LEU A 240 -11.86 20.47 0.15
CA LEU A 240 -10.41 20.18 0.22
C LEU A 240 -9.82 20.01 -1.19
N ALA A 241 -10.51 19.33 -2.10
CA ALA A 241 -10.07 19.19 -3.48
C ALA A 241 -9.91 20.54 -4.18
N ARG A 242 -10.82 21.50 -3.97
CA ARG A 242 -10.66 22.90 -4.46
C ARG A 242 -9.40 23.54 -3.89
N ALA A 243 -9.20 23.44 -2.58
CA ALA A 243 -8.01 23.97 -1.92
C ALA A 243 -6.69 23.33 -2.40
N LEU A 244 -6.77 22.11 -2.92
CA LEU A 244 -5.66 21.36 -3.50
C LEU A 244 -5.49 21.57 -5.01
N GLY A 245 -6.32 22.43 -5.64
CA GLY A 245 -6.14 22.86 -7.03
C GLY A 245 -7.09 22.20 -8.05
N ALA A 246 -8.18 21.57 -7.62
CA ALA A 246 -9.26 21.20 -8.54
C ALA A 246 -9.86 22.46 -9.19
N THR A 247 -9.99 22.48 -10.51
CA THR A 247 -10.59 23.61 -11.23
C THR A 247 -12.10 23.63 -11.10
N HIS A 248 -12.72 22.45 -10.99
CA HIS A 248 -14.15 22.28 -10.80
C HIS A 248 -14.41 21.17 -9.78
N THR A 249 -15.53 21.27 -9.10
CA THR A 249 -16.04 20.22 -8.22
C THR A 249 -17.52 20.01 -8.51
N VAL A 250 -17.94 18.76 -8.54
CA VAL A 250 -19.32 18.37 -8.80
C VAL A 250 -19.77 17.40 -7.71
N VAL A 251 -20.85 17.73 -7.02
CA VAL A 251 -21.48 16.80 -6.08
C VAL A 251 -22.15 15.69 -6.89
N SER A 252 -21.80 14.44 -6.61
CA SER A 252 -22.35 13.28 -7.31
C SER A 252 -23.85 13.14 -7.04
N GLY A 253 -24.62 13.00 -8.12
CA GLY A 253 -26.09 12.93 -8.06
C GLY A 253 -26.68 12.73 -9.46
N PRO A 254 -28.02 12.80 -9.58
CA PRO A 254 -28.72 12.52 -10.85
C PRO A 254 -28.22 13.34 -12.06
N ASN A 255 -27.77 14.56 -11.83
CA ASN A 255 -27.39 15.50 -12.88
C ASN A 255 -25.85 15.59 -13.06
N VAL A 256 -25.08 14.68 -12.49
CA VAL A 256 -23.59 14.72 -12.52
C VAL A 256 -23.07 14.68 -13.95
N VAL A 257 -23.62 13.83 -14.80
CA VAL A 257 -23.22 13.74 -16.23
C VAL A 257 -23.49 15.04 -16.96
N GLU A 258 -24.70 15.61 -16.80
CA GLU A 258 -25.07 16.88 -17.42
C GLU A 258 -24.13 18.03 -17.00
N GLN A 259 -23.82 18.13 -15.70
CA GLN A 259 -22.90 19.16 -15.19
C GLN A 259 -21.49 19.02 -15.80
N VAL A 260 -20.95 17.79 -15.87
CA VAL A 260 -19.64 17.56 -16.49
C VAL A 260 -19.69 17.86 -17.98
N MET A 261 -20.76 17.49 -18.70
CA MET A 261 -20.94 17.81 -20.11
C MET A 261 -21.04 19.34 -20.34
N GLN A 262 -21.70 20.08 -19.46
CA GLN A 262 -21.71 21.55 -19.52
C GLN A 262 -20.30 22.15 -19.35
N ILE A 263 -19.52 21.68 -18.36
CA ILE A 263 -18.13 22.11 -18.13
C ILE A 263 -17.25 21.83 -19.36
N THR A 264 -17.48 20.71 -20.04
CA THR A 264 -16.68 20.24 -21.18
C THR A 264 -17.28 20.58 -22.55
N SER A 265 -18.31 21.45 -22.59
CA SER A 265 -19.02 21.84 -23.83
C SER A 265 -19.54 20.63 -24.62
N GLY A 266 -20.05 19.61 -23.94
CA GLY A 266 -20.63 18.39 -24.50
C GLY A 266 -19.62 17.35 -24.97
N ARG A 267 -18.32 17.61 -24.86
CA ARG A 267 -17.26 16.71 -25.36
C ARG A 267 -16.96 15.53 -24.44
N GLY A 268 -17.18 15.68 -23.14
CA GLY A 268 -16.67 14.77 -22.12
C GLY A 268 -15.20 15.04 -21.80
N VAL A 269 -14.53 14.13 -21.07
CA VAL A 269 -13.18 14.31 -20.55
C VAL A 269 -12.15 13.41 -21.26
N ASP A 270 -10.93 13.92 -21.46
CA ASP A 270 -9.84 13.15 -22.07
C ASP A 270 -9.39 12.00 -21.18
N THR A 271 -9.46 12.20 -19.87
CA THR A 271 -9.13 11.18 -18.86
C THR A 271 -10.19 11.17 -17.78
N VAL A 272 -10.75 10.02 -17.48
CA VAL A 272 -11.54 9.80 -16.27
C VAL A 272 -10.86 8.78 -15.38
N ILE A 273 -10.68 9.15 -14.11
CA ILE A 273 -10.03 8.32 -13.09
C ILE A 273 -11.10 7.84 -12.11
N GLU A 274 -11.32 6.54 -12.05
CA GLU A 274 -12.21 5.89 -11.09
C GLU A 274 -11.43 5.57 -9.82
N ALA A 275 -11.77 6.18 -8.67
CA ALA A 275 -11.04 6.07 -7.41
C ALA A 275 -11.93 5.67 -6.20
N VAL A 276 -13.01 4.93 -6.46
CA VAL A 276 -13.98 4.47 -5.43
C VAL A 276 -14.09 2.95 -5.39
N GLY A 277 -14.24 2.28 -6.55
CA GLY A 277 -14.32 0.83 -6.65
C GLY A 277 -15.73 0.25 -6.52
N ILE A 278 -16.76 0.95 -7.01
CA ILE A 278 -18.14 0.43 -7.01
C ILE A 278 -18.76 0.50 -8.42
N PRO A 279 -19.78 -0.33 -8.72
CA PRO A 279 -20.40 -0.36 -10.04
C PRO A 279 -20.89 1.01 -10.52
N ALA A 280 -21.55 1.79 -9.66
CA ALA A 280 -22.12 3.08 -10.02
C ALA A 280 -21.06 4.11 -10.47
N THR A 281 -19.88 4.12 -9.84
CA THR A 281 -18.79 5.04 -10.22
C THR A 281 -18.09 4.59 -11.49
N PHE A 282 -17.94 3.30 -11.72
CA PHE A 282 -17.42 2.76 -12.97
C PHE A 282 -18.35 3.05 -14.16
N GLU A 283 -19.67 2.91 -13.95
CA GLU A 283 -20.68 3.27 -14.95
C GLU A 283 -20.64 4.78 -15.25
N LEU A 284 -20.52 5.62 -14.21
CA LEU A 284 -20.38 7.06 -14.38
C LEU A 284 -19.15 7.40 -15.25
N CYS A 285 -18.00 6.76 -15.00
CA CYS A 285 -16.78 7.00 -15.78
C CYS A 285 -16.97 6.70 -17.27
N GLN A 286 -17.73 5.67 -17.63
CA GLN A 286 -18.02 5.31 -19.01
C GLN A 286 -18.87 6.40 -19.73
N LYS A 287 -19.76 7.07 -18.97
CA LYS A 287 -20.61 8.17 -19.49
C LYS A 287 -19.83 9.48 -19.66
N LEU A 288 -18.75 9.68 -18.89
CA LEU A 288 -17.98 10.92 -18.89
C LEU A 288 -16.83 10.93 -19.91
N VAL A 289 -16.31 9.77 -20.30
CA VAL A 289 -15.14 9.67 -21.18
C VAL A 289 -15.46 10.17 -22.60
N ALA A 290 -14.59 11.04 -23.12
CA ALA A 290 -14.68 11.55 -24.48
C ALA A 290 -14.25 10.50 -25.53
N VAL A 291 -14.57 10.73 -26.79
CA VAL A 291 -14.00 9.97 -27.92
C VAL A 291 -12.48 10.06 -27.89
N GLY A 292 -11.80 8.91 -27.98
CA GLY A 292 -10.34 8.80 -27.86
C GLY A 292 -9.80 8.93 -26.44
N GLY A 293 -10.67 9.07 -25.43
CA GLY A 293 -10.29 9.24 -24.04
C GLY A 293 -9.85 7.94 -23.33
N THR A 294 -9.43 8.09 -22.10
CA THR A 294 -8.97 6.96 -21.25
C THR A 294 -9.77 6.89 -19.95
N VAL A 295 -10.24 5.70 -19.62
CA VAL A 295 -10.77 5.35 -18.31
C VAL A 295 -9.66 4.64 -17.53
N ALA A 296 -9.17 5.24 -16.44
CA ALA A 296 -8.19 4.66 -15.55
C ALA A 296 -8.88 4.20 -14.25
N ASN A 297 -8.96 2.89 -14.06
CA ASN A 297 -9.60 2.31 -12.88
C ASN A 297 -8.57 2.03 -11.77
N LEU A 298 -8.71 2.75 -10.65
CA LEU A 298 -7.89 2.58 -9.45
C LEU A 298 -8.65 1.87 -8.35
N GLY A 299 -9.95 2.05 -8.31
CA GLY A 299 -10.80 1.50 -7.26
C GLY A 299 -10.73 -0.03 -7.21
N VAL A 300 -10.74 -0.59 -6.01
CA VAL A 300 -10.80 -2.03 -5.78
C VAL A 300 -12.27 -2.46 -5.77
N HIS A 301 -12.69 -3.16 -6.82
CA HIS A 301 -14.08 -3.61 -6.95
C HIS A 301 -14.33 -4.92 -6.21
N GLY A 302 -15.25 -4.90 -5.23
CA GLY A 302 -15.74 -6.09 -4.54
C GLY A 302 -16.96 -6.75 -5.22
N ALA A 303 -17.48 -6.16 -6.30
CA ALA A 303 -18.62 -6.63 -7.07
C ALA A 303 -18.35 -6.58 -8.57
N LYS A 304 -19.13 -7.31 -9.36
CA LYS A 304 -19.07 -7.24 -10.82
C LYS A 304 -19.44 -5.83 -11.30
N VAL A 305 -18.79 -5.39 -12.36
CA VAL A 305 -19.09 -4.16 -13.07
C VAL A 305 -19.37 -4.46 -14.53
N ASP A 306 -20.28 -3.71 -15.13
CA ASP A 306 -20.63 -3.88 -16.53
C ASP A 306 -19.80 -2.91 -17.38
N LEU A 307 -19.25 -3.40 -18.48
CA LEU A 307 -18.60 -2.62 -19.51
C LEU A 307 -19.54 -2.53 -20.71
N HIS A 308 -20.08 -1.33 -20.94
CA HIS A 308 -21.09 -1.05 -21.99
C HIS A 308 -20.45 -0.93 -23.37
N LEU A 309 -19.95 -2.04 -23.91
CA LEU A 309 -19.34 -2.06 -25.24
C LEU A 309 -20.32 -1.70 -26.34
N GLU A 310 -21.61 -1.93 -26.17
CA GLU A 310 -22.67 -1.51 -27.07
C GLU A 310 -22.75 0.02 -27.24
N GLU A 311 -22.24 0.80 -26.27
CA GLU A 311 -22.17 2.26 -26.29
C GLU A 311 -20.76 2.81 -26.55
N LEU A 312 -19.73 1.98 -26.39
CA LEU A 312 -18.33 2.43 -26.36
C LEU A 312 -17.49 1.96 -27.55
N TRP A 313 -17.97 1.00 -28.34
CA TRP A 313 -17.20 0.31 -29.38
C TRP A 313 -16.65 1.25 -30.45
N ASP A 314 -17.33 2.35 -30.76
CA ASP A 314 -16.97 3.34 -31.79
C ASP A 314 -16.24 4.58 -31.22
N LYS A 315 -16.08 4.66 -29.88
CA LYS A 315 -15.47 5.84 -29.23
C LYS A 315 -13.94 5.80 -29.15
N ASN A 316 -13.29 4.73 -29.60
CA ASN A 316 -11.82 4.57 -29.58
C ASN A 316 -11.21 4.78 -28.19
N ILE A 317 -11.92 4.41 -27.11
CA ILE A 317 -11.44 4.61 -25.74
C ILE A 317 -10.34 3.62 -25.37
N THR A 318 -9.58 3.98 -24.34
CA THR A 318 -8.70 3.05 -23.61
C THR A 318 -9.28 2.80 -22.22
N LEU A 319 -9.40 1.54 -21.80
CA LEU A 319 -9.65 1.16 -20.40
C LEU A 319 -8.37 0.58 -19.83
N THR A 320 -7.94 1.08 -18.67
CA THR A 320 -6.75 0.58 -17.98
C THR A 320 -7.08 0.17 -16.55
N THR A 321 -6.46 -0.90 -16.09
CA THR A 321 -6.42 -1.33 -14.70
C THR A 321 -4.97 -1.53 -14.28
N ARG A 322 -4.60 -1.14 -13.05
CA ARG A 322 -3.25 -1.34 -12.56
C ARG A 322 -3.22 -1.45 -11.05
N LEU A 323 -2.39 -2.34 -10.52
CA LEU A 323 -1.90 -2.28 -9.15
C LEU A 323 -0.67 -1.37 -9.13
N VAL A 324 -0.54 -0.54 -8.10
CA VAL A 324 0.62 0.34 -7.93
C VAL A 324 1.93 -0.46 -7.88
N ASP A 325 2.94 0.02 -8.55
CA ASP A 325 4.29 -0.57 -8.55
C ASP A 325 5.23 0.15 -7.57
N ALA A 326 4.82 1.32 -7.06
CA ALA A 326 5.57 2.20 -6.17
C ALA A 326 6.97 2.61 -6.70
N ARG A 327 7.17 2.57 -8.02
CA ARG A 327 8.42 2.95 -8.68
C ARG A 327 8.63 4.46 -8.73
N SER A 328 7.55 5.21 -8.64
CA SER A 328 7.57 6.67 -8.65
C SER A 328 7.97 7.28 -7.30
N THR A 329 7.96 6.51 -6.22
CA THR A 329 8.23 7.01 -4.86
C THR A 329 9.52 7.84 -4.75
N PRO A 330 10.68 7.46 -5.34
CA PRO A 330 11.89 8.30 -5.27
C PRO A 330 11.74 9.67 -5.94
N MET A 331 10.96 9.78 -7.02
CA MET A 331 10.64 11.03 -7.68
C MET A 331 9.66 11.86 -6.85
N LEU A 332 8.63 11.22 -6.28
CA LEU A 332 7.61 11.87 -5.46
C LEU A 332 8.23 12.45 -4.17
N ILE A 333 9.22 11.77 -3.56
CA ILE A 333 10.00 12.30 -2.43
C ILE A 333 10.61 13.66 -2.79
N LYS A 334 11.24 13.79 -3.95
CA LYS A 334 11.84 15.06 -4.43
C LYS A 334 10.79 16.14 -4.67
N LEU A 335 9.59 15.78 -5.11
CA LEU A 335 8.49 16.72 -5.31
C LEU A 335 7.91 17.22 -3.98
N VAL A 336 7.85 16.38 -2.96
CA VAL A 336 7.50 16.80 -1.58
C VAL A 336 8.60 17.71 -1.02
N GLU A 337 9.86 17.32 -1.14
CA GLU A 337 11.03 18.09 -0.66
C GLU A 337 11.08 19.49 -1.29
N SER A 338 10.75 19.60 -2.57
CA SER A 338 10.69 20.89 -3.28
C SER A 338 9.40 21.69 -3.03
N GLY A 339 8.47 21.19 -2.23
CA GLY A 339 7.17 21.82 -1.95
C GLY A 339 6.18 21.80 -3.13
N LYS A 340 6.48 21.06 -4.20
CA LYS A 340 5.61 20.94 -5.38
C LYS A 340 4.30 20.21 -5.08
N ILE A 341 4.32 19.24 -4.16
CA ILE A 341 3.14 18.53 -3.67
C ILE A 341 3.17 18.51 -2.14
N GLN A 342 2.00 18.58 -1.51
CA GLN A 342 1.83 18.68 -0.05
C GLN A 342 0.82 17.63 0.44
N PRO A 343 1.19 16.34 0.40
CA PRO A 343 0.27 15.26 0.73
C PRO A 343 -0.03 15.11 2.23
N GLU A 344 0.73 15.78 3.12
CA GLU A 344 0.43 15.87 4.55
C GLU A 344 -0.96 16.44 4.83
N LYS A 345 -1.52 17.21 3.92
CA LYS A 345 -2.91 17.73 4.01
C LYS A 345 -3.98 16.66 3.98
N PHE A 346 -3.63 15.42 3.62
CA PHE A 346 -4.54 14.29 3.68
C PHE A 346 -4.71 13.73 5.10
N ALA A 347 -3.73 13.96 5.97
CA ALA A 347 -3.73 13.52 7.37
C ALA A 347 -4.71 14.35 8.20
N THR A 348 -5.95 13.88 8.34
CA THR A 348 -7.00 14.59 9.08
C THR A 348 -7.09 14.17 10.54
N HIS A 349 -6.66 12.96 10.88
CA HIS A 349 -6.79 12.40 12.23
C HIS A 349 -5.49 11.73 12.67
N ASN A 350 -5.13 11.94 13.94
CA ASN A 350 -3.94 11.38 14.56
C ASN A 350 -4.31 10.57 15.80
N PHE A 351 -3.73 9.37 15.92
CA PHE A 351 -3.92 8.48 17.08
C PHE A 351 -2.57 7.95 17.56
N ALA A 352 -2.46 7.64 18.86
CA ALA A 352 -1.38 6.80 19.35
C ALA A 352 -1.64 5.34 18.93
N PHE A 353 -0.59 4.54 18.77
CA PHE A 353 -0.71 3.13 18.36
C PHE A 353 -1.57 2.32 19.34
N GLY A 354 -1.54 2.63 20.64
CA GLY A 354 -2.41 2.00 21.63
C GLY A 354 -3.91 2.22 21.39
N ASP A 355 -4.30 3.26 20.62
CA ASP A 355 -5.69 3.60 20.28
C ASP A 355 -6.08 3.17 18.84
N ILE A 356 -5.32 2.26 18.21
CA ILE A 356 -5.50 1.90 16.79
C ILE A 356 -6.88 1.31 16.50
N GLU A 357 -7.49 0.59 17.43
CA GLU A 357 -8.86 0.07 17.28
C GLU A 357 -9.90 1.20 17.18
N LYS A 358 -9.70 2.28 17.95
CA LYS A 358 -10.51 3.51 17.84
C LYS A 358 -10.26 4.21 16.52
N ALA A 359 -9.00 4.26 16.06
CA ALA A 359 -8.63 4.79 14.75
C ALA A 359 -9.38 4.08 13.62
N TYR A 360 -9.49 2.75 13.68
CA TYR A 360 -10.30 1.96 12.74
C TYR A 360 -11.79 2.28 12.80
N SER A 361 -12.34 2.50 14.00
CA SER A 361 -13.74 2.88 14.16
C SER A 361 -14.03 4.24 13.50
N VAL A 362 -13.13 5.22 13.67
CA VAL A 362 -13.24 6.55 13.05
C VAL A 362 -13.08 6.44 11.53
N PHE A 363 -12.08 5.69 11.04
CA PHE A 363 -11.83 5.53 9.61
C PHE A 363 -12.96 4.75 8.91
N GLY A 364 -13.52 3.73 9.57
CA GLY A 364 -14.66 2.94 9.06
C GLY A 364 -15.96 3.75 8.95
N ALA A 365 -16.12 4.81 9.78
CA ALA A 365 -17.22 5.76 9.74
C ALA A 365 -16.75 7.15 9.25
N ALA A 366 -15.90 7.15 8.24
CA ALA A 366 -15.16 8.33 7.76
C ALA A 366 -16.05 9.55 7.48
N GLU A 367 -17.26 9.35 6.94
CA GLU A 367 -18.20 10.43 6.65
C GLU A 367 -18.71 11.10 7.94
N ALA A 368 -19.05 10.32 8.95
CA ALA A 368 -19.55 10.83 10.23
C ALA A 368 -18.49 11.61 11.02
N HIS A 369 -17.21 11.33 10.76
CA HIS A 369 -16.07 11.94 11.47
C HIS A 369 -15.28 12.92 10.62
N ASP A 370 -15.70 13.24 9.40
CA ASP A 370 -14.91 14.04 8.44
C ASP A 370 -13.50 13.50 8.23
N CYS A 371 -13.36 12.18 8.32
CA CYS A 371 -12.08 11.51 8.24
C CYS A 371 -11.69 11.29 6.77
N LEU A 372 -10.48 11.73 6.41
CA LEU A 372 -9.89 11.43 5.10
C LEU A 372 -8.81 10.35 5.23
N LYS A 373 -7.77 10.61 6.03
CA LYS A 373 -6.69 9.67 6.31
C LYS A 373 -6.34 9.74 7.81
N VAL A 374 -6.12 8.58 8.38
CA VAL A 374 -5.69 8.44 9.78
C VAL A 374 -4.20 8.21 9.83
N VAL A 375 -3.51 8.93 10.71
CA VAL A 375 -2.10 8.69 11.06
C VAL A 375 -2.05 8.05 12.44
N VAL A 376 -1.30 6.96 12.56
CA VAL A 376 -1.07 6.24 13.81
C VAL A 376 0.40 6.37 14.19
N ASN A 377 0.67 6.92 15.38
CA ASN A 377 2.01 7.23 15.88
C ASN A 377 2.45 6.19 16.93
N PHE A 378 3.70 5.73 16.85
CA PHE A 378 4.31 4.77 17.80
C PHE A 378 5.09 5.45 18.90
#